data_34589d7746fe7caada3083652108ce42
#
_entry.id   34589d7746fe7caada3083652108ce42
#
_cell.length_a   1.000
_cell.length_b   1.000
_cell.length_c   1.000
_cell.angle_alpha   90.00
_cell.angle_beta   90.00
_cell.angle_gamma   90.00
#
_symmetry.space_group_name_H-M   'P 1'
#
loop_
_entity.id
_entity.type
_entity.pdbx_description
1 polymer ?
#
loop_
_entity_poly.entity_id
_entity_poly.type
_entity_poly.pdbx_seq_one_letter_code
_entity_poly.pdbx_strand_id
1 'polypeptide(L)'
;VLGTEEACTGDPARRAGNEFVFQMLAQQNIATLNGYGVTKILTTCPHCFNTIKNEYPALGGNYEVLHHATYLQQLINDGKLKVEGGAYKGKRITYHDSCYLGRANDIYEAPRTVIEALDADLVEIDKSKANGLCCGAGGAQMWKEDEPGNKRINTQRTEQLMEVYPDVIAVACPYCNTMLTDGVKTENKQDEIKVLDIAELIAQNNGY
;
A
#
# COMPACT_ATOMS: atom_id res chain seq x y z
N VAL A 1 5.01 -0.27 -18.13
CA VAL A 1 3.75 0.49 -18.23
C VAL A 1 3.04 0.07 -19.51
N LEU A 2 1.81 -0.43 -19.39
CA LEU A 2 1.01 -0.94 -20.52
C LEU A 2 0.15 0.16 -21.19
N GLY A 3 0.12 1.37 -20.63
CA GLY A 3 -0.67 2.47 -21.16
C GLY A 3 -2.17 2.15 -21.17
N THR A 4 -2.80 2.29 -22.34
CA THR A 4 -4.25 2.04 -22.51
C THR A 4 -4.65 0.55 -22.42
N GLU A 5 -3.68 -0.37 -22.40
CA GLU A 5 -3.92 -1.81 -22.24
C GLU A 5 -3.87 -2.24 -20.77
N GLU A 6 -3.53 -1.31 -19.87
CA GLU A 6 -3.53 -1.58 -18.43
C GLU A 6 -4.96 -1.74 -17.92
N ALA A 7 -5.24 -2.87 -17.28
CA ALA A 7 -6.55 -3.19 -16.74
C ALA A 7 -6.44 -3.59 -15.26
N CYS A 8 -7.59 -3.55 -14.57
CA CYS A 8 -7.67 -4.01 -13.19
C CYS A 8 -7.22 -5.48 -13.06
N THR A 9 -6.48 -5.81 -12.01
CA THR A 9 -6.03 -7.20 -11.75
C THR A 9 -7.16 -8.16 -11.37
N GLY A 10 -8.37 -7.62 -11.13
CA GLY A 10 -9.53 -8.42 -10.75
C GLY A 10 -9.67 -8.64 -9.24
N ASP A 11 -8.71 -8.18 -8.41
CA ASP A 11 -8.79 -8.35 -6.95
C ASP A 11 -10.13 -7.89 -6.35
N PRO A 12 -10.65 -6.68 -6.63
CA PRO A 12 -11.91 -6.23 -6.06
C PRO A 12 -13.09 -7.13 -6.43
N ALA A 13 -13.14 -7.62 -7.67
CA ALA A 13 -14.19 -8.52 -8.14
C ALA A 13 -14.14 -9.85 -7.37
N ARG A 14 -12.95 -10.43 -7.23
CA ARG A 14 -12.76 -11.67 -6.48
C ARG A 14 -13.13 -11.53 -5.01
N ARG A 15 -12.67 -10.44 -4.35
CA ARG A 15 -13.02 -10.16 -2.94
C ARG A 15 -14.51 -9.91 -2.74
N ALA A 16 -15.20 -9.40 -3.77
CA ALA A 16 -16.66 -9.24 -3.76
C ALA A 16 -17.44 -10.51 -4.09
N GLY A 17 -16.74 -11.64 -4.37
CA GLY A 17 -17.35 -12.93 -4.70
C GLY A 17 -17.68 -13.11 -6.18
N ASN A 18 -17.24 -12.19 -7.06
CA ASN A 18 -17.44 -12.31 -8.51
C ASN A 18 -16.24 -12.98 -9.19
N GLU A 19 -16.17 -14.31 -9.05
CA GLU A 19 -15.07 -15.10 -9.60
C GLU A 19 -15.02 -15.07 -11.13
N PHE A 20 -16.18 -14.97 -11.80
CA PHE A 20 -16.22 -14.87 -13.26
C PHE A 20 -15.51 -13.61 -13.78
N VAL A 21 -15.83 -12.45 -13.22
CA VAL A 21 -15.18 -11.20 -13.61
C VAL A 21 -13.70 -11.21 -13.25
N PHE A 22 -13.33 -11.79 -12.10
CA PHE A 22 -11.92 -11.95 -11.74
C PHE A 22 -11.17 -12.76 -12.80
N GLN A 23 -11.65 -13.94 -13.16
CA GLN A 23 -10.97 -14.82 -14.12
C GLN A 23 -10.87 -14.18 -15.51
N MET A 24 -11.92 -13.51 -15.96
CA MET A 24 -11.92 -12.77 -17.23
C MET A 24 -10.81 -11.69 -17.26
N LEU A 25 -10.75 -10.85 -16.24
CA LEU A 25 -9.73 -9.80 -16.13
C LEU A 25 -8.31 -10.38 -15.98
N ALA A 26 -8.15 -11.42 -15.16
CA ALA A 26 -6.86 -12.07 -14.98
C ALA A 26 -6.34 -12.71 -16.28
N GLN A 27 -7.19 -13.43 -17.02
CA GLN A 27 -6.81 -14.02 -18.30
C GLN A 27 -6.44 -12.98 -19.35
N GLN A 28 -7.19 -11.87 -19.43
CA GLN A 28 -6.86 -10.75 -20.30
C GLN A 28 -5.49 -10.15 -19.95
N ASN A 29 -5.24 -9.86 -18.67
CA ASN A 29 -3.95 -9.34 -18.21
C ASN A 29 -2.80 -10.31 -18.49
N ILE A 30 -2.99 -11.61 -18.22
CA ILE A 30 -1.99 -12.65 -18.50
C ILE A 30 -1.66 -12.69 -19.99
N ALA A 31 -2.68 -12.66 -20.86
CA ALA A 31 -2.46 -12.63 -22.32
C ALA A 31 -1.65 -11.40 -22.75
N THR A 32 -1.99 -10.22 -22.26
CA THR A 32 -1.28 -8.96 -22.54
C THR A 32 0.17 -9.03 -22.06
N LEU A 33 0.38 -9.40 -20.79
CA LEU A 33 1.72 -9.48 -20.20
C LEU A 33 2.62 -10.50 -20.91
N ASN A 34 2.07 -11.66 -21.24
CA ASN A 34 2.79 -12.70 -22.00
C ASN A 34 3.09 -12.24 -23.44
N GLY A 35 2.17 -11.50 -24.07
CA GLY A 35 2.39 -10.91 -25.39
C GLY A 35 3.57 -9.95 -25.44
N TYR A 36 3.83 -9.25 -24.36
CA TYR A 36 5.01 -8.38 -24.20
C TYR A 36 6.25 -9.09 -23.65
N GLY A 37 6.18 -10.38 -23.37
CA GLY A 37 7.30 -11.15 -22.78
C GLY A 37 7.69 -10.68 -21.38
N VAL A 38 6.72 -10.18 -20.59
CA VAL A 38 6.98 -9.69 -19.24
C VAL A 38 7.38 -10.86 -18.33
N THR A 39 8.49 -10.69 -17.62
CA THR A 39 8.98 -11.66 -16.63
C THR A 39 9.00 -11.10 -15.22
N LYS A 40 9.12 -9.77 -15.08
CA LYS A 40 9.17 -9.06 -13.78
C LYS A 40 8.16 -7.93 -13.74
N ILE A 41 7.43 -7.84 -12.62
CA ILE A 41 6.39 -6.82 -12.39
C ILE A 41 6.69 -6.09 -11.09
N LEU A 42 6.66 -4.76 -11.14
CA LEU A 42 6.68 -3.88 -9.97
C LEU A 42 5.30 -3.27 -9.80
N THR A 43 4.76 -3.35 -8.59
CA THR A 43 3.45 -2.76 -8.27
C THR A 43 3.49 -1.96 -6.96
N THR A 44 2.73 -0.88 -6.92
CA THR A 44 2.56 -0.05 -5.72
C THR A 44 1.39 -0.49 -4.84
N CYS A 45 0.53 -1.37 -5.37
CA CYS A 45 -0.66 -1.84 -4.67
C CYS A 45 -0.45 -3.26 -4.11
N PRO A 46 -0.52 -3.47 -2.79
CA PRO A 46 -0.41 -4.80 -2.18
C PRO A 46 -1.50 -5.79 -2.63
N HIS A 47 -2.68 -5.31 -2.99
CA HIS A 47 -3.73 -6.15 -3.55
C HIS A 47 -3.33 -6.69 -4.92
N CYS A 48 -2.85 -5.82 -5.82
CA CYS A 48 -2.32 -6.23 -7.12
C CYS A 48 -1.11 -7.16 -6.96
N PHE A 49 -0.19 -6.82 -6.03
CA PHE A 49 0.96 -7.65 -5.69
C PHE A 49 0.52 -9.08 -5.31
N ASN A 50 -0.41 -9.19 -4.36
CA ASN A 50 -0.91 -10.48 -3.91
C ASN A 50 -1.61 -11.27 -5.04
N THR A 51 -2.47 -10.61 -5.79
CA THR A 51 -3.25 -11.23 -6.86
C THR A 51 -2.36 -11.76 -7.97
N ILE A 52 -1.42 -10.93 -8.46
CA ILE A 52 -0.52 -11.33 -9.55
C ILE A 52 0.45 -12.42 -9.08
N LYS A 53 1.01 -12.28 -7.86
CA LYS A 53 1.99 -13.21 -7.32
C LYS A 53 1.41 -14.55 -6.92
N ASN A 54 0.27 -14.54 -6.22
CA ASN A 54 -0.25 -15.72 -5.53
C ASN A 54 -1.47 -16.35 -6.21
N GLU A 55 -2.20 -15.60 -7.05
CA GLU A 55 -3.47 -16.07 -7.62
C GLU A 55 -3.39 -16.29 -9.15
N TYR A 56 -2.65 -15.44 -9.88
CA TYR A 56 -2.44 -15.62 -11.33
C TYR A 56 -1.74 -16.93 -11.72
N PRO A 57 -0.83 -17.52 -10.92
CA PRO A 57 -0.22 -18.80 -11.26
C PRO A 57 -1.22 -19.92 -11.53
N ALA A 58 -2.35 -19.96 -10.82
CA ALA A 58 -3.42 -20.92 -11.05
C ALA A 58 -4.10 -20.77 -12.42
N LEU A 59 -3.94 -19.61 -13.07
CA LEU A 59 -4.48 -19.28 -14.39
C LEU A 59 -3.39 -19.22 -15.48
N GLY A 60 -2.15 -19.62 -15.16
CA GLY A 60 -1.01 -19.67 -16.09
C GLY A 60 -0.14 -18.41 -16.13
N GLY A 61 -0.41 -17.41 -15.27
CA GLY A 61 0.39 -16.18 -15.17
C GLY A 61 1.50 -16.30 -14.14
N ASN A 62 2.74 -16.56 -14.57
CA ASN A 62 3.89 -16.76 -13.69
C ASN A 62 4.92 -15.64 -13.89
N TYR A 63 5.07 -14.77 -12.91
CA TYR A 63 5.94 -13.59 -12.94
C TYR A 63 6.73 -13.45 -11.65
N GLU A 64 7.94 -12.85 -11.73
CA GLU A 64 8.60 -12.28 -10.57
C GLU A 64 7.88 -10.99 -10.20
N VAL A 65 7.15 -10.98 -9.09
CA VAL A 65 6.39 -9.81 -8.67
C VAL A 65 7.03 -9.18 -7.44
N LEU A 66 7.30 -7.88 -7.52
CA LEU A 66 7.82 -7.09 -6.41
C LEU A 66 6.81 -6.00 -6.02
N HIS A 67 6.67 -5.80 -4.72
CA HIS A 67 6.02 -4.61 -4.21
C HIS A 67 7.02 -3.45 -4.12
N HIS A 68 6.58 -2.22 -4.38
CA HIS A 68 7.49 -1.06 -4.42
C HIS A 68 8.26 -0.86 -3.11
N ALA A 69 7.67 -1.16 -1.94
CA ALA A 69 8.36 -1.09 -0.66
C ALA A 69 9.63 -1.96 -0.64
N THR A 70 9.51 -3.22 -1.08
CA THR A 70 10.64 -4.15 -1.16
C THR A 70 11.67 -3.70 -2.19
N TYR A 71 11.21 -3.18 -3.32
CA TYR A 71 12.10 -2.69 -4.37
C TYR A 71 12.88 -1.44 -3.92
N LEU A 72 12.22 -0.49 -3.27
CA LEU A 72 12.87 0.69 -2.70
C LEU A 72 13.91 0.30 -1.63
N GLN A 73 13.56 -0.62 -0.72
CA GLN A 73 14.50 -1.17 0.25
C GLN A 73 15.74 -1.77 -0.44
N GLN A 74 15.55 -2.56 -1.50
CA GLN A 74 16.67 -3.14 -2.27
C GLN A 74 17.56 -2.06 -2.88
N LEU A 75 16.97 -1.04 -3.49
CA LEU A 75 17.71 0.07 -4.10
C LEU A 75 18.50 0.87 -3.07
N ILE A 76 17.96 1.10 -1.88
CA ILE A 76 18.63 1.78 -0.77
C ILE A 76 19.81 0.92 -0.29
N ASN A 77 19.57 -0.36 0.00
CA ASN A 77 20.59 -1.29 0.49
C ASN A 77 21.75 -1.48 -0.51
N ASP A 78 21.45 -1.48 -1.81
CA ASP A 78 22.44 -1.56 -2.89
C ASP A 78 23.17 -0.22 -3.13
N GLY A 79 22.81 0.87 -2.46
CA GLY A 79 23.33 2.21 -2.67
C GLY A 79 22.96 2.81 -4.04
N LYS A 80 21.95 2.25 -4.71
CA LYS A 80 21.46 2.72 -6.01
C LYS A 80 20.45 3.87 -5.87
N LEU A 81 19.73 3.91 -4.75
CA LEU A 81 18.87 5.01 -4.37
C LEU A 81 19.45 5.69 -3.15
N LYS A 82 19.88 6.94 -3.32
CA LYS A 82 20.31 7.80 -2.22
C LYS A 82 19.11 8.54 -1.68
N VAL A 83 18.97 8.57 -0.37
CA VAL A 83 17.94 9.31 0.34
C VAL A 83 18.63 10.51 0.99
N GLU A 84 18.62 11.64 0.30
CA GLU A 84 19.32 12.88 0.67
C GLU A 84 18.30 14.02 0.71
N GLY A 85 18.54 15.05 1.54
CA GLY A 85 17.67 16.23 1.57
C GLY A 85 17.16 16.60 2.96
N GLY A 86 16.79 15.64 3.78
CA GLY A 86 16.45 15.85 5.19
C GLY A 86 15.09 16.55 5.42
N ALA A 87 14.15 16.52 4.47
CA ALA A 87 12.83 17.12 4.61
C ALA A 87 12.04 16.52 5.79
N TYR A 88 12.34 15.26 6.13
CA TYR A 88 11.67 14.51 7.20
C TYR A 88 12.55 14.31 8.44
N LYS A 89 13.75 14.88 8.47
CA LYS A 89 14.63 14.76 9.61
C LYS A 89 13.96 15.22 10.90
N GLY A 90 13.88 14.30 11.89
CA GLY A 90 13.22 14.54 13.17
C GLY A 90 11.70 14.70 13.11
N LYS A 91 11.07 14.45 11.95
CA LYS A 91 9.62 14.35 11.84
C LYS A 91 9.14 13.02 12.39
N ARG A 92 8.04 13.05 13.13
CA ARG A 92 7.40 11.84 13.67
C ARG A 92 6.54 11.19 12.58
N ILE A 93 6.95 10.02 12.14
CA ILE A 93 6.24 9.25 11.12
C ILE A 93 5.73 7.96 11.75
N THR A 94 4.43 7.72 11.67
CA THR A 94 3.86 6.41 12.00
C THR A 94 3.52 5.66 10.71
N TYR A 95 3.64 4.33 10.73
CA TYR A 95 3.37 3.51 9.55
C TYR A 95 2.09 2.68 9.72
N HIS A 96 1.21 2.75 8.71
CA HIS A 96 0.06 1.86 8.62
C HIS A 96 0.41 0.57 7.87
N ASP A 97 0.46 -0.54 8.58
CA ASP A 97 0.67 -1.86 7.96
C ASP A 97 -0.51 -2.26 7.07
N SER A 98 -0.29 -2.26 5.76
CA SER A 98 -1.27 -2.77 4.81
C SER A 98 -1.47 -4.27 4.99
N CYS A 99 -2.73 -4.71 5.14
CA CYS A 99 -3.04 -6.11 5.42
C CYS A 99 -2.57 -7.08 4.33
N TYR A 100 -2.65 -6.70 3.06
CA TYR A 100 -2.19 -7.53 1.94
C TYR A 100 -0.67 -7.54 1.77
N LEU A 101 0.04 -6.53 2.27
CA LEU A 101 1.50 -6.55 2.30
C LEU A 101 2.01 -7.36 3.50
N GLY A 102 1.53 -7.04 4.69
CA GLY A 102 1.93 -7.68 5.94
C GLY A 102 1.30 -9.07 6.11
N ARG A 103 0.03 -9.13 6.52
CA ARG A 103 -0.63 -10.40 6.89
C ARG A 103 -0.70 -11.43 5.77
N ALA A 104 -0.89 -11.03 4.53
CA ALA A 104 -1.00 -11.95 3.40
C ALA A 104 0.37 -12.36 2.81
N ASN A 105 1.41 -11.52 2.96
CA ASN A 105 2.71 -11.74 2.30
C ASN A 105 3.93 -11.59 3.23
N ASP A 106 3.72 -11.39 4.52
CA ASP A 106 4.76 -11.30 5.58
C ASP A 106 5.83 -10.22 5.32
N ILE A 107 5.44 -9.11 4.69
CA ILE A 107 6.33 -7.98 4.40
C ILE A 107 6.03 -6.84 5.36
N TYR A 108 6.83 -6.71 6.44
CA TYR A 108 6.69 -5.70 7.48
C TYR A 108 7.88 -4.75 7.55
N GLU A 109 9.10 -5.25 7.32
CA GLU A 109 10.32 -4.48 7.55
C GLU A 109 10.68 -3.56 6.37
N ALA A 110 10.36 -3.95 5.13
CA ALA A 110 10.73 -3.16 3.98
C ALA A 110 10.21 -1.70 4.02
N PRO A 111 8.94 -1.42 4.36
CA PRO A 111 8.47 -0.05 4.51
C PRO A 111 9.18 0.71 5.64
N ARG A 112 9.52 0.03 6.73
CA ARG A 112 10.22 0.62 7.88
C ARG A 112 11.63 1.04 7.50
N THR A 113 12.37 0.18 6.83
CA THR A 113 13.70 0.52 6.29
C THR A 113 13.67 1.77 5.39
N VAL A 114 12.62 1.92 4.57
CA VAL A 114 12.43 3.11 3.74
C VAL A 114 12.23 4.36 4.59
N ILE A 115 11.41 4.29 5.64
CA ILE A 115 11.14 5.42 6.53
C ILE A 115 12.40 5.78 7.36
N GLU A 116 13.11 4.79 7.87
CA GLU A 116 14.35 4.99 8.62
C GLU A 116 15.43 5.67 7.77
N ALA A 117 15.49 5.37 6.47
CA ALA A 117 16.43 6.01 5.55
C ALA A 117 16.17 7.52 5.35
N LEU A 118 15.00 8.05 5.74
CA LEU A 118 14.67 9.48 5.71
C LEU A 118 15.26 10.28 6.89
N ASP A 119 15.95 9.63 7.83
CA ASP A 119 16.39 10.23 9.12
C ASP A 119 15.19 10.75 9.94
N ALA A 120 14.03 10.14 9.76
CA ALA A 120 12.78 10.44 10.45
C ALA A 120 12.67 9.63 11.76
N ASP A 121 11.87 10.14 12.70
CA ASP A 121 11.52 9.44 13.94
C ASP A 121 10.32 8.49 13.66
N LEU A 122 10.61 7.21 13.40
CA LEU A 122 9.58 6.20 13.21
C LEU A 122 8.93 5.87 14.56
N VAL A 123 7.67 6.23 14.74
CA VAL A 123 6.89 5.99 15.95
C VAL A 123 5.85 4.89 15.74
N GLU A 124 6.08 3.76 16.37
CA GLU A 124 5.17 2.61 16.29
C GLU A 124 4.00 2.74 17.27
N ILE A 125 2.86 2.21 16.88
CA ILE A 125 1.70 2.05 17.77
C ILE A 125 1.60 0.60 18.25
N ASP A 126 0.92 0.36 19.35
CA ASP A 126 0.74 -1.00 19.90
C ASP A 126 0.10 -1.96 18.91
N LYS A 127 -0.89 -1.49 18.15
CA LYS A 127 -1.57 -2.28 17.10
C LYS A 127 -0.88 -2.10 15.74
N SER A 128 0.37 -2.56 15.64
CA SER A 128 1.18 -2.57 14.43
C SER A 128 1.41 -3.98 13.89
N LYS A 129 2.03 -4.09 12.73
CA LYS A 129 2.38 -5.34 12.03
C LYS A 129 1.18 -6.28 11.89
N ALA A 130 1.31 -7.54 12.33
CA ALA A 130 0.26 -8.55 12.23
C ALA A 130 -1.01 -8.19 13.02
N ASN A 131 -0.87 -7.42 14.10
CA ASN A 131 -1.97 -6.98 14.98
C ASN A 131 -2.63 -5.68 14.51
N GLY A 132 -2.18 -5.09 13.40
CA GLY A 132 -2.73 -3.85 12.88
C GLY A 132 -4.20 -3.96 12.47
N LEU A 133 -5.01 -2.94 12.81
CA LEU A 133 -6.37 -2.84 12.29
C LEU A 133 -6.33 -2.51 10.78
N CYS A 134 -7.31 -3.01 10.02
CA CYS A 134 -7.45 -2.70 8.60
C CYS A 134 -7.81 -1.22 8.38
N CYS A 135 -7.45 -0.67 7.20
CA CYS A 135 -7.92 0.65 6.78
C CYS A 135 -9.42 0.67 6.38
N GLY A 136 -10.04 -0.49 6.23
CA GLY A 136 -11.45 -0.62 5.87
C GLY A 136 -11.76 -0.71 4.38
N ALA A 137 -10.77 -0.63 3.48
CA ALA A 137 -11.01 -0.67 2.02
C ALA A 137 -11.22 -2.09 1.46
N GLY A 138 -10.60 -3.10 2.11
CA GLY A 138 -10.57 -4.48 1.62
C GLY A 138 -11.95 -5.12 1.47
N GLY A 139 -12.01 -6.23 0.73
CA GLY A 139 -13.30 -6.91 0.47
C GLY A 139 -14.25 -6.11 -0.40
N ALA A 140 -13.73 -5.22 -1.25
CA ALA A 140 -14.49 -4.27 -2.05
C ALA A 140 -15.31 -3.24 -1.23
N GLN A 141 -15.03 -3.10 0.07
CA GLN A 141 -15.82 -2.21 0.94
C GLN A 141 -15.72 -0.73 0.55
N MET A 142 -14.59 -0.28 -0.01
CA MET A 142 -14.47 1.13 -0.42
C MET A 142 -15.42 1.53 -1.57
N TRP A 143 -16.06 0.56 -2.24
CA TRP A 143 -17.05 0.80 -3.30
C TRP A 143 -18.50 0.49 -2.88
N LYS A 144 -18.70 0.12 -1.62
CA LYS A 144 -20.04 -0.15 -1.07
C LYS A 144 -20.50 1.00 -0.22
N GLU A 145 -21.81 1.09 -0.03
CA GLU A 145 -22.39 1.96 1.00
C GLU A 145 -21.92 1.52 2.39
N ASP A 146 -21.80 2.48 3.29
CA ASP A 146 -21.42 2.19 4.67
C ASP A 146 -22.45 1.27 5.34
N GLU A 147 -21.98 0.21 5.94
CA GLU A 147 -22.84 -0.66 6.74
C GLU A 147 -23.24 0.03 8.07
N PRO A 148 -24.44 -0.24 8.57
CA PRO A 148 -24.85 0.29 9.88
C PRO A 148 -23.86 -0.08 10.98
N GLY A 149 -23.41 0.91 11.75
CA GLY A 149 -22.45 0.72 12.81
C GLY A 149 -22.21 2.00 13.61
N ASN A 150 -21.43 1.89 14.67
CA ASN A 150 -21.15 3.05 15.55
C ASN A 150 -20.02 3.92 15.02
N LYS A 151 -19.11 3.34 14.23
CA LYS A 151 -17.92 4.04 13.69
C LYS A 151 -17.38 3.31 12.46
N ARG A 152 -16.94 4.07 11.46
CA ARG A 152 -16.24 3.53 10.28
C ARG A 152 -14.86 2.97 10.69
N ILE A 153 -14.44 1.90 10.03
CA ILE A 153 -13.14 1.25 10.32
C ILE A 153 -11.97 2.18 10.03
N ASN A 154 -12.03 2.97 8.94
CA ASN A 154 -10.96 3.92 8.62
C ASN A 154 -10.82 5.00 9.70
N THR A 155 -11.93 5.53 10.23
CA THR A 155 -11.92 6.49 11.33
C THR A 155 -11.26 5.88 12.57
N GLN A 156 -11.72 4.69 12.98
CA GLN A 156 -11.13 4.00 14.13
C GLN A 156 -9.63 3.73 13.95
N ARG A 157 -9.21 3.33 12.73
CA ARG A 157 -7.79 3.12 12.45
C ARG A 157 -6.99 4.40 12.49
N THR A 158 -7.54 5.49 11.93
CA THR A 158 -6.89 6.81 11.96
C THR A 158 -6.69 7.30 13.39
N GLU A 159 -7.71 7.19 14.25
CA GLU A 159 -7.58 7.53 15.67
C GLU A 159 -6.43 6.78 16.35
N GLN A 160 -6.30 5.46 16.12
CA GLN A 160 -5.20 4.68 16.67
C GLN A 160 -3.83 5.19 16.19
N LEU A 161 -3.71 5.54 14.90
CA LEU A 161 -2.47 6.07 14.35
C LEU A 161 -2.13 7.46 14.92
N MET A 162 -3.14 8.26 15.27
CA MET A 162 -2.97 9.58 15.87
C MET A 162 -2.58 9.53 17.38
N GLU A 163 -2.74 8.40 18.05
CA GLU A 163 -2.36 8.24 19.48
C GLU A 163 -0.88 8.56 19.75
N VAL A 164 -0.03 8.40 18.75
CA VAL A 164 1.41 8.72 18.84
C VAL A 164 1.76 10.10 18.33
N TYR A 165 0.78 10.96 18.05
CA TYR A 165 0.97 12.35 17.60
C TYR A 165 1.95 12.45 16.41
N PRO A 166 1.67 11.83 15.27
CA PRO A 166 2.55 11.85 14.11
C PRO A 166 2.41 13.15 13.32
N ASP A 167 3.49 13.60 12.68
CA ASP A 167 3.44 14.61 11.60
C ASP A 167 2.91 13.98 10.30
N VAL A 168 3.23 12.67 10.10
CA VAL A 168 2.88 11.94 8.89
C VAL A 168 2.42 10.52 9.24
N ILE A 169 1.35 10.08 8.58
CA ILE A 169 0.96 8.68 8.51
C ILE A 169 1.49 8.13 7.18
N ALA A 170 2.51 7.29 7.24
CA ALA A 170 3.07 6.65 6.06
C ALA A 170 2.28 5.39 5.69
N VAL A 171 2.10 5.18 4.40
CA VAL A 171 1.40 4.02 3.82
C VAL A 171 2.20 3.43 2.67
N ALA A 172 1.88 2.20 2.27
CA ALA A 172 2.42 1.55 1.08
C ALA A 172 1.30 0.82 0.32
N CYS A 173 0.15 1.51 0.17
CA CYS A 173 -1.03 0.99 -0.51
C CYS A 173 -1.95 2.15 -0.91
N PRO A 174 -2.35 2.28 -2.18
CA PRO A 174 -3.21 3.37 -2.62
C PRO A 174 -4.59 3.34 -1.95
N TYR A 175 -5.13 2.16 -1.64
CA TYR A 175 -6.40 2.06 -0.91
C TYR A 175 -6.27 2.56 0.53
N CYS A 176 -5.18 2.17 1.22
CA CYS A 176 -4.92 2.66 2.57
C CYS A 176 -4.70 4.18 2.57
N ASN A 177 -4.00 4.72 1.57
CA ASN A 177 -3.81 6.17 1.41
C ASN A 177 -5.16 6.89 1.35
N THR A 178 -6.06 6.46 0.46
CA THR A 178 -7.39 7.04 0.31
C THR A 178 -8.20 6.97 1.61
N MET A 179 -8.26 5.79 2.24
CA MET A 179 -9.07 5.57 3.43
C MET A 179 -8.57 6.35 4.65
N LEU A 180 -7.25 6.42 4.84
CA LEU A 180 -6.67 7.15 5.98
C LEU A 180 -6.68 8.67 5.75
N THR A 181 -6.53 9.12 4.50
CA THR A 181 -6.75 10.54 4.15
C THR A 181 -8.17 10.97 4.46
N ASP A 182 -9.16 10.13 4.13
CA ASP A 182 -10.55 10.38 4.50
C ASP A 182 -10.74 10.36 6.03
N GLY A 183 -10.12 9.41 6.73
CA GLY A 183 -10.15 9.35 8.19
C GLY A 183 -9.56 10.59 8.85
N VAL A 184 -8.41 11.08 8.38
CA VAL A 184 -7.77 12.31 8.90
C VAL A 184 -8.67 13.54 8.67
N LYS A 185 -9.37 13.62 7.52
CA LYS A 185 -10.36 14.66 7.25
C LYS A 185 -11.58 14.57 8.18
N THR A 186 -12.06 13.37 8.44
CA THR A 186 -13.17 13.13 9.37
C THR A 186 -12.84 13.64 10.77
N GLU A 187 -11.59 13.51 11.19
CA GLU A 187 -11.08 14.01 12.48
C GLU A 187 -10.69 15.50 12.44
N ASN A 188 -10.87 16.21 11.31
CA ASN A 188 -10.50 17.61 11.10
C ASN A 188 -9.01 17.88 11.34
N LYS A 189 -8.12 16.93 10.98
CA LYS A 189 -6.66 16.99 11.18
C LYS A 189 -5.85 17.11 9.88
N GLN A 190 -6.47 17.34 8.74
CA GLN A 190 -5.83 17.39 7.41
C GLN A 190 -4.79 18.50 7.25
N ASP A 191 -4.84 19.54 8.09
CA ASP A 191 -3.88 20.62 8.09
C ASP A 191 -2.66 20.34 9.00
N GLU A 192 -2.79 19.37 9.91
CA GLU A 192 -1.75 19.00 10.89
C GLU A 192 -1.03 17.70 10.49
N ILE A 193 -1.76 16.70 9.97
CA ILE A 193 -1.26 15.35 9.68
C ILE A 193 -1.43 15.06 8.19
N LYS A 194 -0.34 14.65 7.54
CA LYS A 194 -0.37 14.21 6.14
C LYS A 194 -0.39 12.69 6.05
N VAL A 195 -1.10 12.16 5.07
CA VAL A 195 -1.04 10.75 4.71
C VAL A 195 -0.29 10.64 3.39
N LEU A 196 0.87 9.97 3.39
CA LEU A 196 1.76 9.89 2.23
C LEU A 196 2.21 8.45 1.99
N ASP A 197 2.33 8.09 0.71
CA ASP A 197 2.99 6.85 0.33
C ASP A 197 4.51 6.95 0.58
N ILE A 198 5.13 5.82 0.93
CA ILE A 198 6.58 5.77 1.18
C ILE A 198 7.42 6.23 -0.02
N ALA A 199 6.93 6.06 -1.25
CA ALA A 199 7.59 6.56 -2.45
C ALA A 199 7.47 8.09 -2.57
N GLU A 200 6.34 8.67 -2.16
CA GLU A 200 6.15 10.13 -2.09
C GLU A 200 7.09 10.75 -1.03
N LEU A 201 7.25 10.05 0.11
CA LEU A 201 8.19 10.51 1.14
C LEU A 201 9.62 10.61 0.60
N ILE A 202 10.10 9.57 -0.13
CA ILE A 202 11.42 9.60 -0.75
C ILE A 202 11.52 10.72 -1.80
N ALA A 203 10.51 10.85 -2.66
CA ALA A 203 10.50 11.87 -3.71
C ALA A 203 10.59 13.27 -3.10
N GLN A 204 9.73 13.60 -2.16
CA GLN A 204 9.73 14.90 -1.47
C GLN A 204 11.01 15.14 -0.68
N ASN A 205 11.58 14.09 -0.04
CA ASN A 205 12.84 14.22 0.70
C ASN A 205 14.00 14.58 -0.23
N ASN A 206 13.97 14.08 -1.46
CA ASN A 206 14.99 14.34 -2.49
C ASN A 206 14.69 15.58 -3.36
N GLY A 207 13.64 16.34 -3.07
CA GLY A 207 13.31 17.60 -3.73
C GLY A 207 12.58 17.47 -5.06
N TYR A 208 11.83 16.37 -5.25
CA TYR A 208 10.97 16.12 -6.42
C TYR A 208 9.49 16.41 -6.14
#